data_f9713a9a16033ba573657b7ed34e3752
#
_entry.id   f9713a9a16033ba573657b7ed34e3752
#
_cell.length_a   1.000
_cell.length_b   1.000
_cell.length_c   1.000
_cell.angle_alpha   90.00
_cell.angle_beta   90.00
_cell.angle_gamma   90.00
#
_symmetry.space_group_name_H-M   'P 1'
#
loop_
_entity.id
_entity.type
_entity.pdbx_description
1 polymer ?
#
loop_
_entity_poly.entity_id
_entity_poly.type
_entity_poly.pdbx_seq_one_letter_code
_entity_poly.pdbx_strand_id
1 'polypeptide(L)'
;MIDRIFDRLWPIGFTPALARAFDAFGLDPSWPVRVVEVQRETVIVDDGAATVSARLHPPIARDLAASEQAVAVGDWAVAARDVHGETWIHALLPATSRIVRIDSDGRRRVLVSNVDTAMVVMGLDGDFNPRRVERYLALTQGAGVWPLIVLTKLDCAPRAQEAIDLLRLRIPAAVPIEALNATAAAAAATLAPYLGAGQTAVLLGSSGAGKSTLANTLLGRTVQSTGAVRADDSRGRHTTTARTLLRLPGGACLIDTPGLRGLRVDLDEADLAASFGDVAALAGRCRFRDCRHGDEPGCAVREGIAADRLKNFHKIAREVRREQMTFLDRRRQLAEWKSRGRAAAERMRLKRG
;
A
#
# COMPACT_ATOMS: atom_id res chain seq x y z
N MET A 1 -21.06 -28.56 8.36
CA MET A 1 -20.04 -28.43 7.29
C MET A 1 -19.40 -27.04 7.32
N ILE A 2 -20.16 -25.97 7.52
CA ILE A 2 -19.69 -24.56 7.56
C ILE A 2 -18.67 -24.33 8.70
N ASP A 3 -18.90 -24.86 9.91
CA ASP A 3 -17.98 -24.69 11.04
C ASP A 3 -16.56 -25.20 10.75
N ARG A 4 -16.43 -26.37 10.11
CA ARG A 4 -15.12 -26.94 9.75
C ARG A 4 -14.38 -26.14 8.67
N ILE A 5 -15.12 -25.51 7.74
CA ILE A 5 -14.55 -24.64 6.70
C ILE A 5 -14.09 -23.34 7.37
N PHE A 6 -14.89 -22.77 8.26
CA PHE A 6 -14.57 -21.56 8.98
C PHE A 6 -13.31 -21.73 9.85
N ASP A 7 -13.23 -22.78 10.66
CA ASP A 7 -12.06 -23.07 11.52
C ASP A 7 -10.76 -23.21 10.73
N ARG A 8 -10.85 -23.77 9.53
CA ARG A 8 -9.69 -23.95 8.64
C ARG A 8 -9.25 -22.63 7.99
N LEU A 9 -10.18 -21.76 7.65
CA LEU A 9 -9.93 -20.51 6.93
C LEU A 9 -9.71 -19.30 7.84
N TRP A 10 -10.19 -19.38 9.10
CA TRP A 10 -9.99 -18.31 10.08
C TRP A 10 -8.51 -17.92 10.24
N PRO A 11 -7.55 -18.87 10.36
CA PRO A 11 -6.13 -18.50 10.50
C PRO A 11 -5.57 -17.72 9.33
N ILE A 12 -6.18 -17.80 8.15
CA ILE A 12 -5.79 -17.03 6.98
C ILE A 12 -6.69 -15.82 6.72
N GLY A 13 -7.49 -15.39 7.72
CA GLY A 13 -8.25 -14.15 7.72
C GLY A 13 -9.66 -14.25 7.15
N PHE A 14 -10.29 -15.42 7.13
CA PHE A 14 -11.69 -15.57 6.74
C PHE A 14 -12.62 -15.09 7.86
N THR A 15 -13.41 -14.06 7.60
CA THR A 15 -14.27 -13.42 8.59
C THR A 15 -15.73 -13.86 8.47
N PRO A 16 -16.57 -13.66 9.51
CA PRO A 16 -18.01 -13.92 9.41
C PRO A 16 -18.70 -13.11 8.31
N ALA A 17 -18.20 -11.92 7.97
CA ALA A 17 -18.73 -11.14 6.88
C ALA A 17 -18.45 -11.79 5.51
N LEU A 18 -17.26 -12.34 5.33
CA LEU A 18 -16.89 -13.11 4.13
C LEU A 18 -17.67 -14.41 4.02
N ALA A 19 -17.92 -15.09 5.16
CA ALA A 19 -18.75 -16.30 5.17
C ALA A 19 -20.18 -16.01 4.69
N ARG A 20 -20.81 -14.93 5.18
CA ARG A 20 -22.13 -14.51 4.70
C ARG A 20 -22.14 -14.15 3.21
N ALA A 21 -21.09 -13.47 2.73
CA ALA A 21 -20.98 -13.11 1.32
C ALA A 21 -20.78 -14.35 0.43
N PHE A 22 -20.03 -15.34 0.92
CA PHE A 22 -19.86 -16.62 0.24
C PHE A 22 -21.18 -17.40 0.17
N ASP A 23 -21.90 -17.54 1.28
CA ASP A 23 -23.19 -18.26 1.34
C ASP A 23 -24.22 -17.62 0.40
N ALA A 24 -24.23 -16.28 0.30
CA ALA A 24 -25.14 -15.55 -0.58
C ALA A 24 -24.84 -15.77 -2.08
N PHE A 25 -23.65 -16.26 -2.44
CA PHE A 25 -23.31 -16.53 -3.85
C PHE A 25 -24.03 -17.77 -4.41
N GLY A 26 -24.28 -18.80 -3.56
CA GLY A 26 -25.19 -19.90 -3.88
C GLY A 26 -24.70 -20.89 -4.95
N LEU A 27 -23.41 -20.97 -5.24
CA LEU A 27 -22.82 -21.95 -6.15
C LEU A 27 -22.48 -23.25 -5.39
N ASP A 28 -23.05 -24.39 -5.82
CA ASP A 28 -22.76 -25.70 -5.24
C ASP A 28 -22.39 -26.71 -6.33
N PRO A 29 -21.30 -27.48 -6.23
CA PRO A 29 -20.29 -27.43 -5.15
C PRO A 29 -19.28 -26.28 -5.33
N SER A 30 -19.04 -25.53 -4.28
CA SER A 30 -17.99 -24.50 -4.26
C SER A 30 -17.39 -24.35 -2.86
N TRP A 31 -16.25 -23.67 -2.77
CA TRP A 31 -15.59 -23.34 -1.51
C TRP A 31 -14.88 -22.00 -1.57
N PRO A 32 -14.76 -21.29 -0.44
CA PRO A 32 -14.01 -20.03 -0.37
C PRO A 32 -12.51 -20.31 -0.37
N VAL A 33 -11.75 -19.48 -1.09
CA VAL A 33 -10.30 -19.53 -1.19
C VAL A 33 -9.71 -18.13 -1.08
N ARG A 34 -8.47 -18.05 -0.61
CA ARG A 34 -7.73 -16.79 -0.57
C ARG A 34 -6.65 -16.74 -1.65
N VAL A 35 -6.58 -15.63 -2.41
CA VAL A 35 -5.54 -15.43 -3.42
C VAL A 35 -4.21 -15.13 -2.72
N VAL A 36 -3.22 -16.00 -2.92
CA VAL A 36 -1.89 -15.87 -2.32
C VAL A 36 -0.83 -15.38 -3.31
N GLU A 37 -1.04 -15.61 -4.61
CA GLU A 37 -0.16 -15.12 -5.66
C GLU A 37 -0.96 -14.92 -6.95
N VAL A 38 -0.61 -13.87 -7.72
CA VAL A 38 -1.20 -13.59 -9.03
C VAL A 38 -0.13 -13.75 -10.09
N GLN A 39 -0.36 -14.64 -11.05
CA GLN A 39 0.47 -14.91 -12.21
C GLN A 39 -0.22 -14.37 -13.48
N ARG A 40 0.42 -14.52 -14.64
CA ARG A 40 -0.12 -13.96 -15.89
C ARG A 40 -1.49 -14.54 -16.28
N GLU A 41 -1.65 -15.86 -16.19
CA GLU A 41 -2.83 -16.59 -16.67
C GLU A 41 -3.54 -17.34 -15.55
N THR A 42 -2.90 -17.48 -14.39
CA THR A 42 -3.40 -18.25 -13.25
C THR A 42 -3.23 -17.45 -11.97
N VAL A 43 -3.95 -17.86 -10.95
CA VAL A 43 -3.77 -17.41 -9.57
C VAL A 43 -3.48 -18.62 -8.70
N ILE A 44 -2.60 -18.44 -7.72
CA ILE A 44 -2.43 -19.43 -6.67
C ILE A 44 -3.35 -19.05 -5.53
N VAL A 45 -4.16 -19.98 -5.09
CA VAL A 45 -5.14 -19.79 -4.02
C VAL A 45 -4.90 -20.76 -2.88
N ASP A 46 -5.27 -20.35 -1.67
CA ASP A 46 -5.15 -21.10 -0.43
C ASP A 46 -6.55 -21.39 0.11
N ASP A 47 -6.86 -22.67 0.33
CA ASP A 47 -8.15 -23.12 0.87
C ASP A 47 -8.11 -23.36 2.40
N GLY A 48 -7.03 -22.92 3.05
CA GLY A 48 -6.77 -23.14 4.47
C GLY A 48 -5.96 -24.40 4.78
N ALA A 49 -6.00 -25.42 3.92
CA ALA A 49 -5.23 -26.65 4.07
C ALA A 49 -4.04 -26.71 3.09
N ALA A 50 -4.26 -26.29 1.85
CA ALA A 50 -3.26 -26.36 0.78
C ALA A 50 -3.41 -25.19 -0.19
N THR A 51 -2.36 -24.94 -0.95
CA THR A 51 -2.39 -24.02 -2.08
C THR A 51 -2.58 -24.78 -3.37
N VAL A 52 -3.45 -24.24 -4.26
CA VAL A 52 -3.72 -24.82 -5.57
C VAL A 52 -3.67 -23.72 -6.64
N SER A 53 -3.32 -24.13 -7.86
CA SER A 53 -3.45 -23.24 -9.03
C SER A 53 -4.91 -23.17 -9.48
N ALA A 54 -5.40 -21.97 -9.78
CA ALA A 54 -6.74 -21.73 -10.29
C ALA A 54 -6.72 -20.77 -11.46
N ARG A 55 -7.76 -20.83 -12.30
CA ARG A 55 -8.00 -19.91 -13.41
C ARG A 55 -9.24 -19.09 -13.16
N LEU A 56 -9.31 -17.91 -13.76
CA LEU A 56 -10.53 -17.10 -13.74
C LEU A 56 -11.55 -17.68 -14.72
N HIS A 57 -12.75 -17.95 -14.23
CA HIS A 57 -13.85 -18.34 -15.11
C HIS A 57 -14.15 -17.23 -16.12
N PRO A 58 -14.42 -17.52 -17.42
CA PRO A 58 -14.52 -16.51 -18.46
C PRO A 58 -15.48 -15.33 -18.18
N PRO A 59 -16.65 -15.52 -17.56
CA PRO A 59 -17.51 -14.41 -17.14
C PRO A 59 -16.82 -13.42 -16.22
N ILE A 60 -16.24 -13.87 -15.08
CA ILE A 60 -15.58 -12.96 -14.14
C ILE A 60 -14.35 -12.28 -14.77
N ALA A 61 -13.61 -12.99 -15.63
CA ALA A 61 -12.47 -12.39 -16.33
C ALA A 61 -12.91 -11.22 -17.22
N ARG A 62 -14.06 -11.35 -17.91
CA ARG A 62 -14.65 -10.28 -18.73
C ARG A 62 -15.14 -9.12 -17.87
N ASP A 63 -15.82 -9.39 -16.76
CA ASP A 63 -16.37 -8.37 -15.87
C ASP A 63 -15.25 -7.54 -15.22
N LEU A 64 -14.17 -8.19 -14.78
CA LEU A 64 -12.98 -7.52 -14.26
C LEU A 64 -12.31 -6.65 -15.34
N ALA A 65 -12.17 -7.15 -16.56
CA ALA A 65 -11.61 -6.39 -17.66
C ALA A 65 -12.49 -5.18 -18.03
N ALA A 66 -13.82 -5.35 -18.08
CA ALA A 66 -14.77 -4.27 -18.37
C ALA A 66 -14.77 -3.17 -17.31
N SER A 67 -14.55 -3.53 -16.02
CA SER A 67 -14.47 -2.61 -14.90
C SER A 67 -13.05 -2.06 -14.64
N GLU A 68 -12.08 -2.38 -15.49
CA GLU A 68 -10.65 -2.08 -15.31
C GLU A 68 -10.09 -2.57 -13.96
N GLN A 69 -10.69 -3.63 -13.40
CA GLN A 69 -10.25 -4.27 -12.18
C GLN A 69 -9.41 -5.50 -12.47
N ALA A 70 -8.64 -5.93 -11.47
CA ALA A 70 -7.85 -7.15 -11.52
C ALA A 70 -7.86 -7.83 -10.16
N VAL A 71 -7.68 -9.14 -10.16
CA VAL A 71 -7.46 -9.92 -8.95
C VAL A 71 -6.17 -9.45 -8.27
N ALA A 72 -6.22 -9.32 -6.96
CA ALA A 72 -5.08 -8.93 -6.15
C ALA A 72 -4.74 -9.99 -5.09
N VAL A 73 -3.50 -10.00 -4.65
CA VAL A 73 -3.09 -10.82 -3.50
C VAL A 73 -3.86 -10.38 -2.26
N GLY A 74 -4.42 -11.33 -1.53
CA GLY A 74 -5.29 -11.12 -0.38
C GLY A 74 -6.78 -11.14 -0.70
N ASP A 75 -7.20 -11.12 -1.98
CA ASP A 75 -8.61 -11.28 -2.33
C ASP A 75 -9.15 -12.63 -1.87
N TRP A 76 -10.41 -12.61 -1.44
CA TRP A 76 -11.20 -13.81 -1.22
C TRP A 76 -12.06 -14.09 -2.45
N ALA A 77 -12.16 -15.36 -2.80
CA ALA A 77 -12.85 -15.80 -4.02
C ALA A 77 -13.68 -17.05 -3.77
N VAL A 78 -14.67 -17.24 -4.64
CA VAL A 78 -15.47 -18.48 -4.73
C VAL A 78 -14.82 -19.38 -5.77
N ALA A 79 -14.34 -20.55 -5.36
CA ALA A 79 -13.74 -21.54 -6.22
C ALA A 79 -14.67 -22.75 -6.42
N ALA A 80 -14.63 -23.33 -7.60
CA ALA A 80 -15.27 -24.61 -7.90
C ALA A 80 -14.37 -25.43 -8.84
N ARG A 81 -14.53 -26.75 -8.84
CA ARG A 81 -13.86 -27.64 -9.81
C ARG A 81 -14.76 -27.92 -11.00
N ASP A 82 -14.16 -27.96 -12.16
CA ASP A 82 -14.83 -28.45 -13.36
C ASP A 82 -14.83 -29.99 -13.44
N VAL A 83 -15.39 -30.51 -14.52
CA VAL A 83 -15.47 -31.97 -14.78
C VAL A 83 -14.12 -32.63 -15.00
N HIS A 84 -13.07 -31.85 -15.27
CA HIS A 84 -11.69 -32.31 -15.45
C HIS A 84 -10.86 -32.17 -14.16
N GLY A 85 -11.47 -31.63 -13.08
CA GLY A 85 -10.81 -31.42 -11.79
C GLY A 85 -9.98 -30.14 -11.71
N GLU A 86 -10.03 -29.27 -12.75
CA GLU A 86 -9.39 -27.94 -12.71
C GLU A 86 -10.15 -26.99 -11.79
N THR A 87 -9.41 -26.15 -11.06
CA THR A 87 -9.99 -25.17 -10.15
C THR A 87 -10.23 -23.85 -10.86
N TRP A 88 -11.46 -23.35 -10.77
CA TRP A 88 -11.89 -22.10 -11.38
C TRP A 88 -12.42 -21.12 -10.35
N ILE A 89 -12.09 -19.85 -10.51
CA ILE A 89 -12.63 -18.75 -9.71
C ILE A 89 -13.87 -18.20 -10.40
N HIS A 90 -15.00 -18.29 -9.72
CA HIS A 90 -16.31 -17.87 -10.25
C HIS A 90 -16.71 -16.47 -9.77
N ALA A 91 -16.24 -16.02 -8.60
CA ALA A 91 -16.50 -14.69 -8.07
C ALA A 91 -15.38 -14.23 -7.14
N LEU A 92 -15.23 -12.91 -6.98
CA LEU A 92 -14.48 -12.31 -5.88
C LEU A 92 -15.47 -11.89 -4.79
N LEU A 93 -15.13 -12.18 -3.53
CA LEU A 93 -15.90 -11.69 -2.39
C LEU A 93 -15.55 -10.22 -2.10
N PRO A 94 -16.46 -9.46 -1.48
CA PRO A 94 -16.21 -8.07 -1.13
C PRO A 94 -14.96 -7.92 -0.24
N ALA A 95 -14.02 -7.09 -0.64
CA ALA A 95 -12.83 -6.82 0.16
C ALA A 95 -13.12 -5.77 1.23
N THR A 96 -12.58 -5.97 2.44
CA THR A 96 -12.70 -5.04 3.57
C THR A 96 -11.75 -3.84 3.45
N SER A 97 -10.61 -4.05 2.80
CA SER A 97 -9.61 -3.01 2.52
C SER A 97 -8.93 -3.27 1.19
N ARG A 98 -8.48 -2.19 0.52
CA ARG A 98 -7.73 -2.27 -0.73
C ARG A 98 -6.65 -1.19 -0.77
N ILE A 99 -5.40 -1.58 -0.87
CA ILE A 99 -4.32 -0.64 -1.14
C ILE A 99 -4.18 -0.52 -2.66
N VAL A 100 -4.42 0.67 -3.17
CA VAL A 100 -4.44 0.97 -4.60
C VAL A 100 -3.23 1.84 -4.97
N ARG A 101 -2.67 1.58 -6.13
CA ARG A 101 -1.65 2.40 -6.76
C ARG A 101 -2.19 2.97 -8.06
N ILE A 102 -1.78 4.20 -8.37
CA ILE A 102 -1.99 4.78 -9.70
C ILE A 102 -0.72 4.60 -10.52
N ASP A 103 -0.84 3.95 -11.65
CA ASP A 103 0.25 3.74 -12.60
C ASP A 103 0.61 5.04 -13.35
N SER A 104 1.73 5.02 -14.12
CA SER A 104 2.15 6.13 -14.99
C SER A 104 1.05 6.57 -15.95
N ASP A 105 0.21 5.64 -16.40
CA ASP A 105 -0.87 5.84 -17.35
C ASP A 105 -2.16 6.37 -16.71
N GLY A 106 -2.14 6.57 -15.37
CA GLY A 106 -3.30 7.05 -14.59
C GLY A 106 -4.31 5.95 -14.27
N ARG A 107 -3.99 4.68 -14.48
CA ARG A 107 -4.88 3.56 -14.15
C ARG A 107 -4.72 3.17 -12.69
N ARG A 108 -5.86 2.93 -12.05
CA ARG A 108 -5.92 2.42 -10.67
C ARG A 108 -5.63 0.91 -10.68
N ARG A 109 -4.63 0.49 -9.92
CA ARG A 109 -4.32 -0.94 -9.73
C ARG A 109 -4.34 -1.30 -8.27
N VAL A 110 -5.17 -2.26 -7.91
CA VAL A 110 -5.15 -2.85 -6.58
C VAL A 110 -3.82 -3.57 -6.38
N LEU A 111 -3.12 -3.22 -5.34
CA LEU A 111 -1.85 -3.86 -4.97
C LEU A 111 -2.10 -5.09 -4.12
N VAL A 112 -2.89 -4.92 -3.08
CA VAL A 112 -3.25 -5.96 -2.11
C VAL A 112 -4.63 -5.66 -1.54
N SER A 113 -5.32 -6.69 -1.07
CA SER A 113 -6.66 -6.62 -0.50
C SER A 113 -6.72 -7.33 0.85
N ASN A 114 -7.74 -7.00 1.65
CA ASN A 114 -8.03 -7.64 2.94
C ASN A 114 -6.81 -7.63 3.87
N VAL A 115 -6.23 -6.44 4.03
CA VAL A 115 -5.08 -6.15 4.89
C VAL A 115 -5.59 -5.44 6.15
N ASP A 116 -5.15 -5.89 7.32
CA ASP A 116 -5.48 -5.28 8.61
C ASP A 116 -4.41 -4.26 9.02
N THR A 117 -3.12 -4.61 8.86
CA THR A 117 -1.99 -3.79 9.30
C THR A 117 -1.02 -3.52 8.16
N ALA A 118 -0.68 -2.26 7.95
CA ALA A 118 0.38 -1.85 7.03
C ALA A 118 1.65 -1.48 7.81
N MET A 119 2.66 -2.31 7.74
CA MET A 119 3.98 -2.05 8.31
C MET A 119 4.77 -1.15 7.36
N VAL A 120 4.86 0.14 7.72
CA VAL A 120 5.66 1.13 7.00
C VAL A 120 7.12 0.99 7.43
N VAL A 121 7.89 0.24 6.65
CA VAL A 121 9.28 -0.10 6.95
C VAL A 121 10.23 0.98 6.42
N MET A 122 11.07 1.51 7.31
CA MET A 122 12.04 2.56 7.04
C MET A 122 13.38 2.23 7.71
N GLY A 123 14.48 2.28 6.96
CA GLY A 123 15.83 2.14 7.54
C GLY A 123 16.24 3.40 8.30
N LEU A 124 16.87 3.21 9.46
CA LEU A 124 17.51 4.29 10.26
C LEU A 124 18.91 4.62 9.75
N ASP A 125 19.14 4.45 8.47
CA ASP A 125 20.38 4.79 7.76
C ASP A 125 20.18 6.04 6.89
N GLY A 126 21.08 6.27 5.93
CA GLY A 126 21.00 7.40 5.00
C GLY A 126 19.71 7.45 4.15
N ASP A 127 18.86 6.42 4.17
CA ASP A 127 17.54 6.39 3.50
C ASP A 127 16.40 6.91 4.39
N PHE A 128 16.66 7.26 5.67
CA PHE A 128 15.64 7.80 6.58
C PHE A 128 15.00 9.07 6.02
N ASN A 129 13.68 9.03 5.81
CA ASN A 129 12.95 10.13 5.18
C ASN A 129 11.53 10.26 5.76
N PRO A 130 11.30 11.21 6.69
CA PRO A 130 9.98 11.42 7.32
C PRO A 130 8.85 11.72 6.30
N ARG A 131 9.14 12.44 5.21
CA ARG A 131 8.15 12.74 4.17
C ARG A 131 7.65 11.47 3.47
N ARG A 132 8.51 10.46 3.36
CA ARG A 132 8.15 9.15 2.79
C ARG A 132 7.24 8.39 3.76
N VAL A 133 7.52 8.46 5.06
CA VAL A 133 6.64 7.90 6.11
C VAL A 133 5.26 8.54 6.04
N GLU A 134 5.18 9.88 6.03
CA GLU A 134 3.92 10.62 5.89
C GLU A 134 3.11 10.18 4.66
N ARG A 135 3.80 9.94 3.54
CA ARG A 135 3.16 9.49 2.31
C ARG A 135 2.58 8.08 2.44
N TYR A 136 3.30 7.15 3.09
CA TYR A 136 2.77 5.81 3.33
C TYR A 136 1.61 5.84 4.33
N LEU A 137 1.68 6.69 5.34
CA LEU A 137 0.57 6.87 6.28
C LEU A 137 -0.70 7.35 5.57
N ALA A 138 -0.59 8.35 4.71
CA ALA A 138 -1.71 8.81 3.91
C ALA A 138 -2.32 7.66 3.08
N LEU A 139 -1.48 6.86 2.40
CA LEU A 139 -1.92 5.70 1.62
C LEU A 139 -2.67 4.66 2.46
N THR A 140 -2.17 4.35 3.65
CA THR A 140 -2.77 3.32 4.51
C THR A 140 -4.08 3.79 5.14
N GLN A 141 -4.17 5.06 5.52
CA GLN A 141 -5.39 5.67 6.06
C GLN A 141 -6.50 5.71 5.00
N GLY A 142 -6.21 6.16 3.78
CA GLY A 142 -7.17 6.15 2.68
C GLY A 142 -7.63 4.75 2.27
N ALA A 143 -6.82 3.73 2.55
CA ALA A 143 -7.20 2.32 2.33
C ALA A 143 -7.97 1.70 3.50
N GLY A 144 -8.18 2.41 4.62
CA GLY A 144 -8.79 1.88 5.84
C GLY A 144 -7.92 0.82 6.55
N VAL A 145 -6.59 0.88 6.37
CA VAL A 145 -5.63 -0.08 6.91
C VAL A 145 -4.88 0.55 8.09
N TRP A 146 -4.75 -0.17 9.20
CA TRP A 146 -4.04 0.33 10.37
C TRP A 146 -2.54 0.46 10.12
N PRO A 147 -1.92 1.65 10.27
CA PRO A 147 -0.50 1.84 10.05
C PRO A 147 0.33 1.47 11.29
N LEU A 148 1.46 0.80 11.07
CA LEU A 148 2.54 0.58 12.03
C LEU A 148 3.85 1.04 11.39
N ILE A 149 4.58 1.95 12.02
CA ILE A 149 5.91 2.36 11.56
C ILE A 149 6.93 1.39 12.14
N VAL A 150 7.74 0.78 11.28
CA VAL A 150 8.83 -0.12 11.67
C VAL A 150 10.16 0.49 11.21
N LEU A 151 10.92 0.99 12.18
CA LEU A 151 12.25 1.54 11.93
C LEU A 151 13.29 0.42 12.08
N THR A 152 13.90 0.04 10.97
CA THR A 152 14.91 -1.03 10.91
C THR A 152 16.33 -0.50 11.05
N LYS A 153 17.33 -1.40 11.11
CA LYS A 153 18.76 -1.07 11.22
C LYS A 153 19.10 -0.28 12.48
N LEU A 154 18.39 -0.57 13.58
CA LEU A 154 18.62 0.08 14.87
C LEU A 154 20.05 -0.12 15.38
N ASP A 155 20.66 -1.26 15.07
CA ASP A 155 22.04 -1.63 15.36
C ASP A 155 23.09 -0.72 14.72
N CYS A 156 22.74 -0.05 13.62
CA CYS A 156 23.60 0.85 12.87
C CYS A 156 23.24 2.34 13.09
N ALA A 157 22.30 2.64 13.99
CA ALA A 157 21.71 3.97 14.13
C ALA A 157 21.99 4.61 15.50
N PRO A 158 23.13 5.28 15.74
CA PRO A 158 23.46 5.90 17.03
C PRO A 158 22.51 7.04 17.42
N ARG A 159 21.76 7.60 16.46
CA ARG A 159 20.79 8.68 16.67
C ARG A 159 19.35 8.22 16.43
N ALA A 160 19.03 6.97 16.72
CA ALA A 160 17.69 6.41 16.50
C ALA A 160 16.60 7.22 17.26
N GLN A 161 16.88 7.68 18.48
CA GLN A 161 15.93 8.45 19.27
C GLN A 161 15.59 9.78 18.63
N GLU A 162 16.54 10.51 18.04
CA GLU A 162 16.29 11.76 17.32
C GLU A 162 15.34 11.53 16.12
N ALA A 163 15.50 10.41 15.42
CA ALA A 163 14.62 10.04 14.30
C ALA A 163 13.19 9.72 14.76
N ILE A 164 13.05 9.02 15.90
CA ILE A 164 11.75 8.72 16.52
C ILE A 164 11.07 10.01 16.96
N ASP A 165 11.78 10.90 17.67
CA ASP A 165 11.25 12.17 18.15
C ASP A 165 10.80 13.06 16.98
N LEU A 166 11.60 13.12 15.92
CA LEU A 166 11.23 13.83 14.69
C LEU A 166 9.94 13.29 14.06
N LEU A 167 9.75 11.97 14.03
CA LEU A 167 8.53 11.38 13.52
C LEU A 167 7.34 11.66 14.43
N ARG A 168 7.51 11.60 15.75
CA ARG A 168 6.44 11.89 16.73
C ARG A 168 5.87 13.30 16.58
N LEU A 169 6.69 14.27 16.18
CA LEU A 169 6.24 15.64 15.88
C LEU A 169 5.43 15.77 14.59
N ARG A 170 5.43 14.73 13.75
CA ARG A 170 4.93 14.79 12.36
C ARG A 170 3.77 13.85 12.07
N ILE A 171 3.54 12.86 12.90
CA ILE A 171 2.54 11.82 12.70
C ILE A 171 1.52 11.83 13.84
N PRO A 172 0.30 11.29 13.61
CA PRO A 172 -0.68 11.15 14.68
C PRO A 172 -0.13 10.34 15.86
N ALA A 173 -0.41 10.77 17.09
CA ALA A 173 0.09 10.12 18.30
C ALA A 173 -0.36 8.64 18.43
N ALA A 174 -1.52 8.31 17.84
CA ALA A 174 -2.06 6.96 17.85
C ALA A 174 -1.30 5.97 16.96
N VAL A 175 -0.44 6.44 16.04
CA VAL A 175 0.34 5.57 15.17
C VAL A 175 1.54 5.00 15.93
N PRO A 176 1.63 3.68 16.12
CA PRO A 176 2.77 3.08 16.82
C PRO A 176 4.04 3.17 15.98
N ILE A 177 5.18 3.30 16.69
CA ILE A 177 6.52 3.27 16.10
C ILE A 177 7.32 2.21 16.85
N GLU A 178 7.79 1.20 16.13
CA GLU A 178 8.69 0.18 16.62
C GLU A 178 10.07 0.34 15.97
N ALA A 179 11.11 0.42 16.77
CA ALA A 179 12.50 0.48 16.30
C ALA A 179 13.22 -0.83 16.65
N LEU A 180 13.81 -1.48 15.66
CA LEU A 180 14.35 -2.82 15.81
C LEU A 180 15.52 -3.11 14.85
N ASN A 181 16.31 -4.11 15.18
CA ASN A 181 17.19 -4.77 14.22
C ASN A 181 16.41 -5.88 13.51
N ALA A 182 16.17 -5.73 12.22
CA ALA A 182 15.39 -6.68 11.43
C ALA A 182 16.03 -8.08 11.31
N THR A 183 17.32 -8.23 11.62
CA THR A 183 18.02 -9.53 11.62
C THR A 183 17.92 -10.26 12.96
N ALA A 184 17.56 -9.57 14.02
CA ALA A 184 17.51 -10.14 15.37
C ALA A 184 16.21 -10.93 15.58
N ALA A 185 16.30 -12.09 16.23
CA ALA A 185 15.12 -12.90 16.58
C ALA A 185 14.13 -12.13 17.46
N ALA A 186 14.59 -11.17 18.27
CA ALA A 186 13.75 -10.28 19.07
C ALA A 186 12.76 -9.44 18.22
N ALA A 187 13.04 -9.19 16.94
CA ALA A 187 12.14 -8.45 16.07
C ALA A 187 10.76 -9.12 15.96
N ALA A 188 10.70 -10.45 15.91
CA ALA A 188 9.45 -11.19 15.87
C ALA A 188 8.62 -10.99 17.15
N ALA A 189 9.28 -11.00 18.33
CA ALA A 189 8.62 -10.76 19.61
C ALA A 189 8.10 -9.31 19.73
N THR A 190 8.88 -8.31 19.27
CA THR A 190 8.46 -6.91 19.24
C THR A 190 7.21 -6.70 18.37
N LEU A 191 7.11 -7.41 17.24
CA LEU A 191 6.01 -7.25 16.30
C LEU A 191 4.83 -8.19 16.56
N ALA A 192 4.96 -9.18 17.45
CA ALA A 192 3.91 -10.13 17.77
C ALA A 192 2.56 -9.49 18.17
N PRO A 193 2.49 -8.37 18.93
CA PRO A 193 1.23 -7.72 19.26
C PRO A 193 0.42 -7.23 18.05
N TYR A 194 1.07 -7.04 16.91
CA TYR A 194 0.49 -6.53 15.65
C TYR A 194 0.22 -7.65 14.63
N LEU A 195 0.49 -8.90 15.00
CA LEU A 195 0.47 -10.07 14.11
C LEU A 195 -0.32 -11.22 14.74
N GLY A 196 -1.57 -10.94 15.14
CA GLY A 196 -2.47 -11.96 15.68
C GLY A 196 -2.93 -12.97 14.61
N ALA A 197 -3.32 -14.17 15.05
CA ALA A 197 -3.90 -15.18 14.16
C ALA A 197 -5.12 -14.64 13.42
N GLY A 198 -5.23 -14.93 12.14
CA GLY A 198 -6.28 -14.41 11.26
C GLY A 198 -6.06 -12.98 10.77
N GLN A 199 -5.06 -12.26 11.27
CA GLN A 199 -4.70 -10.93 10.78
C GLN A 199 -3.75 -11.01 9.59
N THR A 200 -3.83 -10.01 8.72
CA THR A 200 -2.98 -9.86 7.56
C THR A 200 -2.19 -8.57 7.63
N ALA A 201 -0.88 -8.67 7.59
CA ALA A 201 0.02 -7.52 7.49
C ALA A 201 0.61 -7.39 6.09
N VAL A 202 0.90 -6.16 5.66
CA VAL A 202 1.65 -5.88 4.43
C VAL A 202 2.91 -5.07 4.75
N LEU A 203 4.03 -5.39 4.10
CA LEU A 203 5.26 -4.61 4.19
C LEU A 203 5.28 -3.53 3.11
N LEU A 204 5.30 -2.27 3.52
CA LEU A 204 5.43 -1.10 2.66
C LEU A 204 6.76 -0.40 2.95
N GLY A 205 7.45 0.11 1.95
CA GLY A 205 8.71 0.83 2.15
C GLY A 205 9.61 0.80 0.92
N SER A 206 10.68 1.61 0.93
CA SER A 206 11.67 1.69 -0.13
C SER A 206 12.47 0.39 -0.31
N SER A 207 13.13 0.26 -1.45
CA SER A 207 14.16 -0.78 -1.63
C SER A 207 15.30 -0.52 -0.64
N GLY A 208 15.81 -1.57 -0.01
CA GLY A 208 16.87 -1.44 1.00
C GLY A 208 16.42 -1.05 2.40
N ALA A 209 15.11 -0.80 2.64
CA ALA A 209 14.58 -0.51 3.96
C ALA A 209 14.55 -1.73 4.93
N GLY A 210 14.96 -2.91 4.49
CA GLY A 210 14.99 -4.11 5.33
C GLY A 210 13.73 -4.97 5.30
N LYS A 211 12.77 -4.75 4.37
CA LYS A 211 11.52 -5.52 4.25
C LYS A 211 11.75 -7.02 4.10
N SER A 212 12.56 -7.43 3.14
CA SER A 212 12.86 -8.85 2.89
C SER A 212 13.60 -9.52 4.06
N THR A 213 14.47 -8.77 4.73
CA THR A 213 15.13 -9.23 5.96
C THR A 213 14.11 -9.44 7.07
N LEU A 214 13.23 -8.46 7.29
CA LEU A 214 12.17 -8.54 8.28
C LEU A 214 11.20 -9.68 7.98
N ALA A 215 10.80 -9.86 6.71
CA ALA A 215 9.95 -10.97 6.27
C ALA A 215 10.59 -12.33 6.61
N ASN A 216 11.87 -12.53 6.30
CA ASN A 216 12.60 -13.76 6.61
C ASN A 216 12.67 -14.02 8.12
N THR A 217 12.92 -12.98 8.92
CA THR A 217 12.97 -13.08 10.39
C THR A 217 11.60 -13.47 10.97
N LEU A 218 10.51 -12.84 10.49
CA LEU A 218 9.14 -13.17 10.90
C LEU A 218 8.72 -14.59 10.48
N LEU A 219 9.21 -15.08 9.34
CA LEU A 219 8.95 -16.42 8.84
C LEU A 219 9.82 -17.50 9.52
N GLY A 220 10.88 -17.09 10.21
CA GLY A 220 11.87 -18.03 10.78
C GLY A 220 12.64 -18.83 9.73
N ARG A 221 12.61 -18.41 8.45
CA ARG A 221 13.29 -19.06 7.31
C ARG A 221 13.58 -18.08 6.20
N THR A 222 14.59 -18.37 5.40
CA THR A 222 14.93 -17.55 4.23
C THR A 222 14.01 -17.91 3.06
N VAL A 223 13.07 -17.03 2.74
CA VAL A 223 12.16 -17.13 1.58
C VAL A 223 12.54 -16.10 0.53
N GLN A 224 13.06 -14.95 0.96
CA GLN A 224 13.45 -13.84 0.11
C GLN A 224 14.98 -13.73 0.01
N SER A 225 15.51 -13.52 -1.19
CA SER A 225 16.92 -13.21 -1.35
C SER A 225 17.24 -11.82 -0.80
N THR A 226 18.01 -11.76 0.27
CA THR A 226 18.53 -10.52 0.84
C THR A 226 19.86 -10.21 0.17
N GLY A 227 19.84 -9.41 -0.90
CA GLY A 227 21.07 -8.95 -1.57
C GLY A 227 21.31 -7.47 -1.28
N ALA A 228 22.57 -7.08 -1.03
CA ALA A 228 22.98 -5.68 -1.09
C ALA A 228 22.58 -5.11 -2.46
N VAL A 229 22.00 -3.91 -2.47
CA VAL A 229 21.69 -3.18 -3.70
C VAL A 229 22.98 -2.99 -4.47
N ARG A 230 23.24 -3.80 -5.49
CA ARG A 230 24.33 -3.54 -6.45
C ARG A 230 23.94 -2.29 -7.22
N ALA A 231 24.77 -1.28 -7.12
CA ALA A 231 24.62 0.02 -7.75
C ALA A 231 24.69 -0.04 -9.30
N ASP A 232 24.91 -1.22 -9.88
CA ASP A 232 25.15 -1.38 -11.31
C ASP A 232 24.48 -2.66 -11.81
N ASP A 233 23.18 -2.59 -12.17
CA ASP A 233 22.64 -3.52 -13.15
C ASP A 233 21.43 -2.93 -13.90
N SER A 234 21.74 -2.18 -14.95
CA SER A 234 20.77 -1.63 -15.91
C SER A 234 20.39 -2.62 -17.02
N ARG A 235 20.65 -3.95 -16.87
CA ARG A 235 20.28 -4.97 -17.85
C ARG A 235 19.75 -6.25 -17.20
N GLY A 236 18.44 -6.37 -17.23
CA GLY A 236 17.69 -7.60 -17.43
C GLY A 236 18.11 -8.87 -16.68
N ARG A 237 17.66 -9.02 -15.43
CA ARG A 237 17.30 -10.35 -14.93
C ARG A 237 16.14 -10.19 -13.96
N HIS A 238 14.97 -10.78 -14.31
CA HIS A 238 13.75 -10.78 -13.53
C HIS A 238 13.98 -11.48 -12.19
N THR A 239 14.38 -10.73 -11.17
CA THR A 239 14.18 -11.14 -9.79
C THR A 239 12.68 -11.01 -9.51
N THR A 240 12.09 -12.06 -9.03
CA THR A 240 10.67 -12.28 -8.70
C THR A 240 9.99 -11.00 -8.21
N THR A 241 9.21 -10.36 -9.07
CA THR A 241 8.42 -9.15 -8.77
C THR A 241 7.01 -9.51 -8.29
N ALA A 242 6.75 -10.80 -8.08
CA ALA A 242 5.45 -11.30 -7.63
C ALA A 242 5.26 -10.98 -6.13
N ARG A 243 4.08 -10.43 -5.81
CA ARG A 243 3.61 -10.32 -4.43
C ARG A 243 3.13 -11.67 -3.99
N THR A 244 3.46 -12.06 -2.78
CA THR A 244 3.04 -13.34 -2.23
C THR A 244 2.53 -13.16 -0.81
N LEU A 245 1.41 -13.79 -0.50
CA LEU A 245 0.89 -13.90 0.86
C LEU A 245 1.49 -15.14 1.50
N LEU A 246 2.13 -14.95 2.64
CA LEU A 246 2.87 -15.97 3.38
C LEU A 246 2.23 -16.15 4.76
N ARG A 247 2.09 -17.39 5.23
CA ARG A 247 1.65 -17.67 6.59
C ARG A 247 2.82 -17.60 7.55
N LEU A 248 2.66 -16.85 8.64
CA LEU A 248 3.63 -16.76 9.72
C LEU A 248 3.42 -17.90 10.73
N PRO A 249 4.47 -18.32 11.45
CA PRO A 249 4.37 -19.35 12.49
C PRO A 249 3.33 -19.03 13.58
N GLY A 250 3.11 -17.74 13.88
CA GLY A 250 2.10 -17.24 14.83
C GLY A 250 0.67 -17.24 14.32
N GLY A 251 0.42 -17.70 13.08
CA GLY A 251 -0.93 -17.77 12.49
C GLY A 251 -1.40 -16.49 11.80
N ALA A 252 -0.60 -15.43 11.77
CA ALA A 252 -0.88 -14.26 10.92
C ALA A 252 -0.46 -14.52 9.47
N CYS A 253 -0.99 -13.71 8.56
CA CYS A 253 -0.53 -13.65 7.17
C CYS A 253 0.34 -12.41 6.93
N LEU A 254 1.37 -12.55 6.11
CA LEU A 254 2.26 -11.48 5.70
C LEU A 254 2.25 -11.37 4.17
N ILE A 255 1.95 -10.18 3.64
CA ILE A 255 2.11 -9.91 2.22
C ILE A 255 3.42 -9.13 2.02
N ASP A 256 4.37 -9.76 1.35
CA ASP A 256 5.58 -9.05 0.93
C ASP A 256 5.37 -8.39 -0.43
N THR A 257 5.70 -7.10 -0.48
CA THR A 257 5.55 -6.28 -1.68
C THR A 257 6.92 -5.82 -2.17
N PRO A 258 7.54 -6.56 -3.11
CA PRO A 258 8.84 -6.16 -3.65
C PRO A 258 8.77 -4.76 -4.28
N GLY A 259 9.65 -3.85 -3.82
CA GLY A 259 10.02 -2.64 -4.55
C GLY A 259 8.90 -1.67 -4.92
N LEU A 260 8.04 -1.25 -3.99
CA LEU A 260 7.07 -0.19 -4.21
C LEU A 260 7.78 1.18 -4.35
N ARG A 261 8.50 1.39 -5.45
CA ARG A 261 9.08 2.68 -5.80
C ARG A 261 8.00 3.56 -6.43
N GLY A 262 7.91 4.81 -5.97
CA GLY A 262 7.08 5.83 -6.63
C GLY A 262 5.57 5.61 -6.52
N LEU A 263 5.07 5.15 -5.36
CA LEU A 263 3.63 5.08 -5.11
C LEU A 263 2.98 6.44 -5.33
N ARG A 264 2.16 6.54 -6.37
CA ARG A 264 1.13 7.56 -6.44
C ARG A 264 -0.02 7.06 -5.59
N VAL A 265 -0.43 7.89 -4.66
CA VAL A 265 -1.47 7.54 -3.69
C VAL A 265 -2.83 7.85 -4.28
N ASP A 266 -3.74 6.88 -4.18
CA ASP A 266 -5.14 7.07 -4.46
C ASP A 266 -5.80 7.57 -3.17
N LEU A 267 -5.90 8.87 -3.03
CA LEU A 267 -6.40 9.56 -1.85
C LEU A 267 -7.46 10.57 -2.27
N ASP A 268 -8.38 10.84 -1.37
CA ASP A 268 -9.25 11.99 -1.45
C ASP A 268 -8.80 13.13 -0.52
N GLU A 269 -9.58 14.24 -0.48
CA GLU A 269 -9.25 15.38 0.37
C GLU A 269 -9.45 15.07 1.86
N ALA A 270 -10.37 14.17 2.21
CA ALA A 270 -10.61 13.75 3.59
C ALA A 270 -9.43 12.91 4.11
N ASP A 271 -8.92 11.99 3.30
CA ASP A 271 -7.74 11.19 3.60
C ASP A 271 -6.50 12.07 3.81
N LEU A 272 -6.35 13.08 2.95
CA LEU A 272 -5.28 14.05 3.09
C LEU A 272 -5.39 14.85 4.39
N ALA A 273 -6.59 15.34 4.74
CA ALA A 273 -6.85 16.06 5.97
C ALA A 273 -6.58 15.19 7.21
N ALA A 274 -6.98 13.91 7.18
CA ALA A 274 -6.71 12.97 8.27
C ALA A 274 -5.21 12.72 8.48
N SER A 275 -4.44 12.64 7.37
CA SER A 275 -3.00 12.42 7.42
C SER A 275 -2.20 13.66 7.87
N PHE A 276 -2.76 14.84 7.66
CA PHE A 276 -2.17 16.14 8.02
C PHE A 276 -3.10 16.90 8.98
N GLY A 277 -3.53 16.24 10.06
CA GLY A 277 -4.44 16.81 11.05
C GLY A 277 -3.93 18.10 11.71
N ASP A 278 -2.61 18.28 11.82
CA ASP A 278 -1.96 19.51 12.26
C ASP A 278 -2.20 20.68 11.28
N VAL A 279 -2.13 20.42 9.97
CA VAL A 279 -2.49 21.41 8.94
C VAL A 279 -3.99 21.73 9.00
N ALA A 280 -4.84 20.70 9.11
CA ALA A 280 -6.29 20.87 9.21
C ALA A 280 -6.69 21.70 10.45
N ALA A 281 -6.08 21.43 11.61
CA ALA A 281 -6.34 22.16 12.85
C ALA A 281 -5.97 23.67 12.77
N LEU A 282 -4.94 24.02 12.00
CA LEU A 282 -4.51 25.41 11.82
C LEU A 282 -5.22 26.10 10.66
N ALA A 283 -5.75 25.38 9.69
CA ALA A 283 -6.38 25.95 8.50
C ALA A 283 -7.56 26.89 8.83
N GLY A 284 -8.37 26.54 9.84
CA GLY A 284 -9.48 27.36 10.32
C GLY A 284 -9.06 28.69 10.99
N ARG A 285 -7.77 28.88 11.27
CA ARG A 285 -7.19 30.07 11.91
C ARG A 285 -6.51 31.00 10.90
N CYS A 286 -6.49 30.64 9.60
CA CYS A 286 -5.96 31.50 8.55
C CYS A 286 -6.82 32.74 8.38
N ARG A 287 -6.20 33.86 7.99
CA ARG A 287 -6.88 35.14 7.73
C ARG A 287 -7.92 35.00 6.60
N PHE A 288 -7.64 34.21 5.57
CA PHE A 288 -8.54 34.03 4.42
C PHE A 288 -9.20 32.65 4.49
N ARG A 289 -10.50 32.60 4.22
CA ARG A 289 -11.29 31.36 4.25
C ARG A 289 -10.91 30.36 3.15
N ASP A 290 -10.41 30.87 2.02
CA ASP A 290 -9.94 30.09 0.86
C ASP A 290 -8.41 29.98 0.79
N CYS A 291 -7.74 30.17 1.93
CA CYS A 291 -6.29 30.10 2.04
C CYS A 291 -5.74 28.77 1.53
N ARG A 292 -4.79 28.82 0.62
CA ARG A 292 -4.11 27.63 0.07
C ARG A 292 -2.80 27.32 0.77
N HIS A 293 -2.49 28.09 1.84
CA HIS A 293 -1.28 27.92 2.66
C HIS A 293 0.04 28.11 1.89
N GLY A 294 0.00 28.89 0.81
CA GLY A 294 1.17 29.30 0.02
C GLY A 294 1.81 30.57 0.56
N ASP A 295 1.71 31.67 -0.22
CA ASP A 295 2.31 32.96 0.13
C ASP A 295 1.30 33.97 0.69
N GLU A 296 0.09 33.52 1.06
CA GLU A 296 -0.97 34.39 1.60
C GLU A 296 -0.55 34.98 2.95
N PRO A 297 -0.73 36.29 3.15
CA PRO A 297 -0.39 36.95 4.41
C PRO A 297 -1.36 36.55 5.52
N GLY A 298 -0.83 36.29 6.74
CA GLY A 298 -1.63 35.83 7.88
C GLY A 298 -2.10 34.37 7.72
N CYS A 299 -1.28 33.53 7.10
CA CYS A 299 -1.52 32.10 6.99
C CYS A 299 -1.02 31.39 8.24
N ALA A 300 -1.93 30.98 9.16
CA ALA A 300 -1.59 30.28 10.39
C ALA A 300 -0.89 28.94 10.16
N VAL A 301 -1.20 28.24 9.07
CA VAL A 301 -0.56 27.00 8.69
C VAL A 301 0.92 27.22 8.34
N ARG A 302 1.23 28.25 7.56
CA ARG A 302 2.61 28.55 7.18
C ARG A 302 3.46 28.98 8.38
N GLU A 303 2.84 29.65 9.34
CA GLU A 303 3.52 30.10 10.56
C GLU A 303 3.70 28.96 11.58
N GLY A 304 2.74 28.00 11.64
CA GLY A 304 2.71 26.94 12.65
C GLY A 304 3.26 25.60 12.20
N ILE A 305 3.50 25.36 10.90
CA ILE A 305 3.97 24.07 10.37
C ILE A 305 5.37 24.21 9.80
N ALA A 306 6.24 23.24 10.11
CA ALA A 306 7.60 23.19 9.55
C ALA A 306 7.57 23.24 8.01
N ALA A 307 8.42 24.09 7.41
CA ALA A 307 8.40 24.37 5.97
C ALA A 307 8.55 23.12 5.09
N ASP A 308 9.32 22.14 5.52
CA ASP A 308 9.49 20.88 4.78
C ASP A 308 8.26 19.98 4.84
N ARG A 309 7.51 19.98 5.96
CA ARG A 309 6.25 19.28 6.11
C ARG A 309 5.14 19.92 5.27
N LEU A 310 5.05 21.24 5.31
CA LEU A 310 4.12 21.99 4.47
C LEU A 310 4.39 21.78 2.97
N LYS A 311 5.67 21.73 2.57
CA LYS A 311 6.06 21.37 1.20
C LYS A 311 5.62 19.97 0.80
N ASN A 312 5.69 19.00 1.73
CA ASN A 312 5.20 17.65 1.49
C ASN A 312 3.68 17.59 1.35
N PHE A 313 2.95 18.28 2.25
CA PHE A 313 1.50 18.47 2.15
C PHE A 313 1.10 19.00 0.78
N HIS A 314 1.69 20.11 0.32
CA HIS A 314 1.40 20.67 -1.00
C HIS A 314 1.72 19.72 -2.16
N LYS A 315 2.74 18.89 -2.01
CA LYS A 315 3.07 17.89 -3.03
C LYS A 315 1.98 16.83 -3.12
N ILE A 316 1.57 16.25 -1.99
CA ILE A 316 0.52 15.23 -1.95
C ILE A 316 -0.84 15.82 -2.36
N ALA A 317 -1.20 17.01 -1.87
CA ALA A 317 -2.42 17.71 -2.26
C ALA A 317 -2.52 18.00 -3.76
N ARG A 318 -1.39 18.28 -4.42
CA ARG A 318 -1.35 18.41 -5.89
C ARG A 318 -1.54 17.08 -6.61
N GLU A 319 -1.04 15.99 -6.04
CA GLU A 319 -1.24 14.65 -6.57
C GLU A 319 -2.72 14.25 -6.45
N VAL A 320 -3.34 14.43 -5.29
CA VAL A 320 -4.78 14.19 -5.04
C VAL A 320 -5.64 14.95 -6.07
N ARG A 321 -5.43 16.24 -6.20
CA ARG A 321 -6.18 17.07 -7.19
C ARG A 321 -5.99 16.60 -8.64
N ARG A 322 -4.80 16.14 -9.00
CA ARG A 322 -4.53 15.58 -10.33
C ARG A 322 -5.31 14.29 -10.59
N GLU A 323 -5.49 13.47 -9.57
CA GLU A 323 -6.21 12.20 -9.71
C GLU A 323 -7.73 12.39 -9.79
N GLN A 324 -8.26 13.45 -9.16
CA GLN A 324 -9.68 13.84 -9.27
C GLN A 324 -10.03 14.46 -10.64
N MET A 325 -9.03 14.90 -11.41
CA MET A 325 -9.25 15.47 -12.73
C MET A 325 -9.67 14.40 -13.75
N THR A 326 -10.71 14.69 -14.52
CA THR A 326 -11.13 13.86 -15.65
C THR A 326 -10.05 13.79 -16.73
N PHE A 327 -10.11 12.78 -17.62
CA PHE A 327 -9.21 12.68 -18.78
C PHE A 327 -9.27 13.95 -19.67
N LEU A 328 -10.46 14.53 -19.82
CA LEU A 328 -10.66 15.76 -20.59
C LEU A 328 -9.97 16.97 -19.91
N ASP A 329 -10.07 17.08 -18.59
CA ASP A 329 -9.41 18.13 -17.82
C ASP A 329 -7.90 18.00 -17.90
N ARG A 330 -7.36 16.78 -17.81
CA ARG A 330 -5.93 16.50 -18.01
C ARG A 330 -5.45 16.94 -19.40
N ARG A 331 -6.22 16.64 -20.45
CA ARG A 331 -5.91 17.09 -21.83
C ARG A 331 -5.93 18.60 -21.97
N ARG A 332 -6.93 19.28 -21.38
CA ARG A 332 -7.02 20.76 -21.37
C ARG A 332 -5.81 21.36 -20.67
N GLN A 333 -5.47 20.89 -19.49
CA GLN A 333 -4.33 21.38 -18.71
C GLN A 333 -2.99 21.17 -19.43
N LEU A 334 -2.82 20.03 -20.09
CA LEU A 334 -1.63 19.76 -20.89
C LEU A 334 -1.53 20.68 -22.12
N ALA A 335 -2.65 20.97 -22.77
CA ALA A 335 -2.72 21.89 -23.89
C ALA A 335 -2.38 23.32 -23.48
N GLU A 336 -2.92 23.79 -22.33
CA GLU A 336 -2.61 25.10 -21.75
C GLU A 336 -1.13 25.21 -21.36
N TRP A 337 -0.57 24.17 -20.74
CA TRP A 337 0.84 24.16 -20.38
C TRP A 337 1.75 24.26 -21.60
N LYS A 338 1.45 23.48 -22.65
CA LYS A 338 2.17 23.55 -23.94
C LYS A 338 2.04 24.92 -24.63
N SER A 339 0.86 25.55 -24.52
CA SER A 339 0.61 26.90 -25.05
C SER A 339 1.45 27.96 -24.31
N ARG A 340 1.42 27.91 -22.95
CA ARG A 340 2.23 28.81 -22.10
C ARG A 340 3.73 28.63 -22.33
N GLY A 341 4.19 27.39 -22.51
CA GLY A 341 5.58 27.07 -22.83
C GLY A 341 6.02 27.65 -24.18
N ARG A 342 5.17 27.59 -25.21
CA ARG A 342 5.43 28.19 -26.52
C ARG A 342 5.48 29.72 -26.43
N ALA A 343 4.52 30.36 -25.74
CA ALA A 343 4.50 31.79 -25.54
C ALA A 343 5.70 32.32 -24.72
N ALA A 344 6.17 31.52 -23.74
CA ALA A 344 7.39 31.87 -23.01
C ALA A 344 8.66 31.77 -23.87
N ALA A 345 8.76 30.71 -24.69
CA ALA A 345 9.88 30.54 -25.63
C ALA A 345 9.94 31.64 -26.68
N GLU A 346 8.80 32.07 -27.18
CA GLU A 346 8.69 33.18 -28.15
C GLU A 346 9.10 34.51 -27.53
N ARG A 347 8.64 34.83 -26.31
CA ARG A 347 9.12 35.99 -25.55
C ARG A 347 10.64 35.99 -25.30
N MET A 348 11.24 34.84 -25.04
CA MET A 348 12.69 34.73 -24.89
C MET A 348 13.43 34.94 -26.22
N ARG A 349 12.86 34.49 -27.34
CA ARG A 349 13.42 34.75 -28.68
C ARG A 349 13.41 36.25 -29.01
N LEU A 350 12.29 36.94 -28.76
CA LEU A 350 12.14 38.40 -28.98
C LEU A 350 13.04 39.23 -28.06
N LYS A 351 13.51 38.72 -26.94
CA LYS A 351 14.45 39.43 -26.05
C LYS A 351 15.93 39.20 -26.40
N ARG A 352 16.24 38.23 -27.29
CA ARG A 352 17.60 37.89 -27.71
C ARG A 352 17.96 38.37 -29.12
N GLY A 353 17.01 38.91 -29.89
CA GLY A 353 17.21 39.65 -31.15
C GLY A 353 17.08 41.13 -30.90
#